data_bd716fe95610bfc1139e9dd5c2d63f20
#
_entry.id   bd716fe95610bfc1139e9dd5c2d63f20
#
_cell.length_a   1.000
_cell.length_b   1.000
_cell.length_c   1.000
_cell.angle_alpha   90.00
_cell.angle_beta   90.00
_cell.angle_gamma   90.00
#
_symmetry.space_group_name_H-M   'P 1'
#
loop_
_entity.id
_entity.type
_entity.pdbx_description
1 polymer ?
#
loop_
_entity_poly.entity_id
_entity_poly.type
_entity_poly.pdbx_seq_one_letter_code
_entity_poly.pdbx_strand_id
1 'polypeptide(L)'
;NKVTCGTWKDIWLNEGITEYTAGIMVEELDGPSSFVTWKIGKINNITSQTSGAVYLTDTEALDVGRIFSGRLSYNKGAMVTHMLRWKMGDMAFFQALRNYLNDTNLAYAYAQTNDLKGHLEAVHGSSLSEFFNDWLYMQGYPTYTIAAQNWGAGQLKITVSQTQSHSSVSYFEMPLEIRLTSAGGVNYDVVIENTFNNQEFIVAVPFLVDAVTFDPNKHIVSKNNVITLANESFELEPTISVYPNPANEELHIMMPTTIHLEKVEIYNLLGQLVATHFSPNFKTNALVSGIHVLKMITSEGIIHKNFIKK
;
A
#
# COMPACT_ATOMS: atom_id res chain seq x y z
N ASN A 1 0.64 -36.07 -7.51
CA ASN A 1 -0.19 -34.98 -8.00
C ASN A 1 -1.61 -35.49 -8.31
N LYS A 2 -2.64 -34.85 -7.74
CA LYS A 2 -4.03 -35.20 -8.08
C LYS A 2 -4.43 -34.63 -9.44
N VAL A 3 -3.88 -33.46 -9.80
CA VAL A 3 -4.00 -32.83 -11.12
C VAL A 3 -2.59 -32.49 -11.60
N THR A 4 -2.29 -32.69 -12.86
CA THR A 4 -0.96 -32.48 -13.44
C THR A 4 -1.09 -31.49 -14.60
N CYS A 5 -0.09 -30.61 -14.81
CA CYS A 5 -0.09 -29.69 -15.94
C CYS A 5 -0.14 -30.43 -17.30
N GLY A 6 -0.95 -29.93 -18.23
CA GLY A 6 -1.16 -30.53 -19.54
C GLY A 6 -0.05 -30.23 -20.53
N THR A 7 0.65 -29.12 -20.34
CA THR A 7 1.81 -28.72 -21.15
C THR A 7 2.91 -28.14 -20.28
N TRP A 8 4.15 -28.12 -20.78
CA TRP A 8 5.26 -27.45 -20.10
C TRP A 8 5.03 -25.95 -19.90
N LYS A 9 4.20 -25.33 -20.71
CA LYS A 9 3.83 -23.91 -20.53
C LYS A 9 3.06 -23.69 -19.22
N ASP A 10 2.30 -24.68 -18.79
CA ASP A 10 1.47 -24.66 -17.59
C ASP A 10 2.18 -25.24 -16.35
N ILE A 11 3.51 -25.42 -16.38
CA ILE A 11 4.29 -26.06 -15.31
C ILE A 11 4.09 -25.38 -13.95
N TRP A 12 3.75 -24.10 -13.91
CA TRP A 12 3.47 -23.35 -12.69
C TRP A 12 2.28 -23.94 -11.89
N LEU A 13 1.34 -24.64 -12.55
CA LEU A 13 0.24 -25.35 -11.90
C LEU A 13 0.78 -26.46 -10.97
N ASN A 14 1.90 -27.07 -11.35
CA ASN A 14 2.58 -28.04 -10.51
C ASN A 14 3.49 -27.32 -9.51
N GLU A 15 4.45 -26.55 -10.00
CA GLU A 15 5.56 -26.06 -9.20
C GLU A 15 5.15 -24.83 -8.36
N GLY A 16 4.45 -23.87 -8.95
CA GLY A 16 4.02 -22.64 -8.28
C GLY A 16 2.98 -22.91 -7.18
N ILE A 17 1.95 -23.73 -7.47
CA ILE A 17 0.92 -24.06 -6.47
C ILE A 17 1.50 -24.93 -5.36
N THR A 18 2.38 -25.89 -5.67
CA THR A 18 3.03 -26.72 -4.65
C THR A 18 3.95 -25.89 -3.77
N GLU A 19 4.73 -24.97 -4.36
CA GLU A 19 5.57 -24.06 -3.60
C GLU A 19 4.74 -23.14 -2.70
N TYR A 20 3.58 -22.66 -3.18
CA TYR A 20 2.66 -21.89 -2.35
C TYR A 20 2.06 -22.73 -1.22
N THR A 21 1.75 -24.01 -1.47
CA THR A 21 1.26 -24.94 -0.44
C THR A 21 2.30 -25.11 0.68
N ALA A 22 3.59 -25.17 0.34
CA ALA A 22 4.65 -25.12 1.35
C ALA A 22 4.63 -23.83 2.17
N GLY A 23 4.35 -22.68 1.56
CA GLY A 23 4.14 -21.41 2.26
C GLY A 23 2.94 -21.43 3.21
N ILE A 24 1.81 -22.05 2.81
CA ILE A 24 0.65 -22.25 3.70
C ILE A 24 1.03 -23.10 4.90
N MET A 25 1.85 -24.14 4.72
CA MET A 25 2.34 -24.95 5.85
C MET A 25 3.19 -24.13 6.82
N VAL A 26 4.01 -23.19 6.33
CA VAL A 26 4.74 -22.24 7.18
C VAL A 26 3.76 -21.33 7.93
N GLU A 27 2.70 -20.84 7.27
CA GLU A 27 1.66 -20.01 7.90
C GLU A 27 0.98 -20.75 9.06
N GLU A 28 0.60 -22.01 8.86
CA GLU A 28 -0.13 -22.83 9.83
C GLU A 28 0.75 -23.33 10.99
N LEU A 29 1.99 -23.71 10.72
CA LEU A 29 2.87 -24.34 11.73
C LEU A 29 3.70 -23.29 12.49
N ASP A 30 4.19 -22.26 11.80
CA ASP A 30 5.14 -21.29 12.34
C ASP A 30 4.52 -19.88 12.53
N GLY A 31 3.28 -19.69 12.07
CA GLY A 31 2.47 -18.50 12.24
C GLY A 31 2.67 -17.41 11.17
N PRO A 32 1.82 -16.35 11.24
CA PRO A 32 1.76 -15.30 10.20
C PRO A 32 3.08 -14.56 9.97
N SER A 33 3.86 -14.29 11.00
CA SER A 33 5.15 -13.58 10.87
C SER A 33 6.17 -14.41 10.08
N SER A 34 6.19 -15.71 10.25
CA SER A 34 7.06 -16.63 9.50
C SER A 34 6.63 -16.69 8.03
N PHE A 35 5.32 -16.68 7.77
CA PHE A 35 4.79 -16.61 6.42
C PHE A 35 5.11 -15.27 5.72
N VAL A 36 5.07 -14.15 6.42
CA VAL A 36 5.55 -12.86 5.88
C VAL A 36 7.03 -12.96 5.50
N THR A 37 7.86 -13.54 6.36
CA THR A 37 9.30 -13.75 6.09
C THR A 37 9.51 -14.63 4.86
N TRP A 38 8.74 -15.72 4.74
CA TRP A 38 8.76 -16.61 3.57
C TRP A 38 8.42 -15.83 2.28
N LYS A 39 7.36 -15.02 2.28
CA LYS A 39 6.97 -14.18 1.14
C LYS A 39 8.06 -13.15 0.78
N ILE A 40 8.69 -12.51 1.77
CA ILE A 40 9.81 -11.60 1.54
C ILE A 40 10.94 -12.30 0.77
N GLY A 41 11.30 -13.53 1.15
CA GLY A 41 12.29 -14.32 0.44
C GLY A 41 11.93 -14.56 -1.03
N LYS A 42 10.66 -14.88 -1.30
CA LYS A 42 10.14 -15.06 -2.66
C LYS A 42 10.19 -13.75 -3.46
N ILE A 43 9.65 -12.68 -2.90
CA ILE A 43 9.63 -11.35 -3.54
C ILE A 43 11.06 -10.89 -3.89
N ASN A 44 12.02 -11.02 -2.97
CA ASN A 44 13.40 -10.65 -3.20
C ASN A 44 14.04 -11.45 -4.34
N ASN A 45 13.79 -12.76 -4.42
CA ASN A 45 14.27 -13.59 -5.50
C ASN A 45 13.61 -13.21 -6.84
N ILE A 46 12.30 -13.03 -6.89
CA ILE A 46 11.55 -12.64 -8.09
C ILE A 46 12.07 -11.31 -8.63
N THR A 47 12.20 -10.31 -7.75
CA THR A 47 12.58 -8.94 -8.10
C THR A 47 14.10 -8.73 -8.24
N SER A 48 14.90 -9.79 -8.19
CA SER A 48 16.33 -9.73 -8.50
C SER A 48 16.58 -9.42 -9.99
N GLN A 49 15.59 -9.63 -10.85
CA GLN A 49 15.59 -9.27 -12.27
C GLN A 49 14.29 -8.55 -12.63
N THR A 50 14.33 -7.67 -13.61
CA THR A 50 13.21 -6.80 -14.00
C THR A 50 12.20 -7.45 -14.95
N SER A 51 12.53 -8.61 -15.52
CA SER A 51 11.74 -9.30 -16.56
C SER A 51 11.41 -10.75 -16.16
N GLY A 52 10.65 -11.42 -17.02
CA GLY A 52 10.28 -12.83 -16.92
C GLY A 52 8.82 -13.04 -16.54
N ALA A 53 8.14 -13.82 -17.39
CA ALA A 53 6.76 -14.28 -17.18
C ALA A 53 6.75 -15.60 -16.38
N VAL A 54 5.64 -15.94 -15.77
CA VAL A 54 5.44 -17.29 -15.18
C VAL A 54 5.15 -18.29 -16.29
N TYR A 55 4.20 -17.96 -17.15
CA TYR A 55 3.82 -18.77 -18.31
C TYR A 55 4.94 -18.82 -19.35
N LEU A 56 5.21 -19.97 -19.93
CA LEU A 56 6.29 -20.15 -20.87
C LEU A 56 5.82 -19.93 -22.34
N THR A 57 6.70 -19.34 -23.14
CA THR A 57 6.55 -19.33 -24.61
C THR A 57 6.85 -20.72 -25.22
N ASP A 58 6.53 -20.91 -26.49
CA ASP A 58 6.85 -22.16 -27.19
C ASP A 58 8.34 -22.49 -27.16
N THR A 59 9.19 -21.49 -27.31
CA THR A 59 10.65 -21.64 -27.28
C THR A 59 11.14 -21.96 -25.85
N GLU A 60 10.63 -21.28 -24.83
CA GLU A 60 10.99 -21.52 -23.43
C GLU A 60 10.57 -22.91 -22.95
N ALA A 61 9.47 -23.45 -23.48
CA ALA A 61 9.00 -24.80 -23.16
C ALA A 61 9.92 -25.93 -23.70
N LEU A 62 10.94 -25.61 -24.47
CA LEU A 62 11.98 -26.53 -24.92
C LEU A 62 13.25 -26.47 -24.05
N ASP A 63 13.33 -25.51 -23.14
CA ASP A 63 14.49 -25.32 -22.23
C ASP A 63 14.14 -25.83 -20.81
N VAL A 64 14.77 -26.95 -20.43
CA VAL A 64 14.58 -27.56 -19.10
C VAL A 64 14.93 -26.61 -17.97
N GLY A 65 15.98 -25.79 -18.14
CA GLY A 65 16.36 -24.79 -17.13
C GLY A 65 15.30 -23.71 -16.94
N ARG A 66 14.61 -23.32 -18.02
CA ARG A 66 13.50 -22.36 -17.95
C ARG A 66 12.23 -23.00 -17.42
N ILE A 67 11.91 -24.22 -17.83
CA ILE A 67 10.73 -24.97 -17.32
C ILE A 67 10.79 -25.05 -15.78
N PHE A 68 11.91 -25.42 -15.21
CA PHE A 68 12.11 -25.54 -13.78
C PHE A 68 12.82 -24.34 -13.14
N SER A 69 12.53 -23.14 -13.66
CA SER A 69 13.10 -21.88 -13.12
C SER A 69 12.62 -21.64 -11.69
N GLY A 70 13.55 -21.73 -10.72
CA GLY A 70 13.25 -21.41 -9.31
C GLY A 70 12.68 -20.00 -9.11
N ARG A 71 13.12 -19.03 -9.92
CA ARG A 71 12.62 -17.65 -9.83
C ARG A 71 11.22 -17.47 -10.41
N LEU A 72 10.92 -18.09 -11.56
CA LEU A 72 9.69 -17.83 -12.31
C LEU A 72 8.63 -18.91 -12.07
N SER A 73 8.94 -20.17 -12.37
CA SER A 73 7.96 -21.27 -12.28
C SER A 73 7.59 -21.60 -10.83
N TYR A 74 8.57 -21.55 -9.92
CA TYR A 74 8.38 -21.79 -8.49
C TYR A 74 7.98 -20.49 -7.76
N ASN A 75 8.92 -19.58 -7.56
CA ASN A 75 8.70 -18.44 -6.65
C ASN A 75 7.68 -17.43 -7.18
N LYS A 76 7.75 -17.01 -8.47
CA LYS A 76 6.74 -16.11 -9.04
C LYS A 76 5.40 -16.83 -9.18
N GLY A 77 5.38 -18.11 -9.56
CA GLY A 77 4.18 -18.94 -9.58
C GLY A 77 3.51 -19.03 -8.20
N ALA A 78 4.29 -19.25 -7.14
CA ALA A 78 3.79 -19.25 -5.77
C ALA A 78 3.20 -17.91 -5.35
N MET A 79 3.88 -16.80 -5.67
CA MET A 79 3.36 -15.46 -5.34
C MET A 79 2.14 -15.07 -6.18
N VAL A 80 2.05 -15.49 -7.45
CA VAL A 80 0.82 -15.34 -8.25
C VAL A 80 -0.35 -16.09 -7.59
N THR A 81 -0.11 -17.29 -7.10
CA THR A 81 -1.11 -18.07 -6.36
C THR A 81 -1.53 -17.37 -5.06
N HIS A 82 -0.56 -16.78 -4.32
CA HIS A 82 -0.84 -15.98 -3.13
C HIS A 82 -1.64 -14.70 -3.45
N MET A 83 -1.27 -13.99 -4.53
CA MET A 83 -1.99 -12.79 -4.97
C MET A 83 -3.42 -13.08 -5.40
N LEU A 84 -3.70 -14.26 -5.99
CA LEU A 84 -5.06 -14.73 -6.24
C LEU A 84 -5.85 -14.92 -4.95
N ARG A 85 -5.23 -15.56 -3.92
CA ARG A 85 -5.84 -15.68 -2.58
C ARG A 85 -6.15 -14.31 -1.99
N TRP A 86 -5.22 -13.36 -2.07
CA TRP A 86 -5.40 -12.00 -1.60
C TRP A 86 -6.54 -11.26 -2.31
N LYS A 87 -6.58 -11.34 -3.65
CA LYS A 87 -7.62 -10.70 -4.47
C LYS A 87 -9.02 -11.29 -4.26
N MET A 88 -9.12 -12.58 -4.06
CA MET A 88 -10.40 -13.29 -3.94
C MET A 88 -10.89 -13.42 -2.49
N GLY A 89 -9.98 -13.31 -1.53
CA GLY A 89 -10.20 -13.68 -0.13
C GLY A 89 -10.12 -15.20 0.11
N ASP A 90 -9.79 -15.58 1.35
CA ASP A 90 -9.49 -16.95 1.75
C ASP A 90 -10.60 -17.95 1.40
N MET A 91 -11.84 -17.63 1.77
CA MET A 91 -12.96 -18.55 1.58
C MET A 91 -13.18 -18.87 0.11
N ALA A 92 -13.22 -17.86 -0.75
CA ALA A 92 -13.46 -18.03 -2.18
C ALA A 92 -12.27 -18.76 -2.85
N PHE A 93 -11.06 -18.36 -2.54
CA PHE A 93 -9.86 -18.98 -3.09
C PHE A 93 -9.77 -20.47 -2.76
N PHE A 94 -9.86 -20.85 -1.49
CA PHE A 94 -9.78 -22.26 -1.10
C PHE A 94 -10.99 -23.09 -1.57
N GLN A 95 -12.17 -22.47 -1.70
CA GLN A 95 -13.29 -23.15 -2.32
C GLN A 95 -13.04 -23.44 -3.80
N ALA A 96 -12.51 -22.48 -4.55
CA ALA A 96 -12.17 -22.65 -5.96
C ALA A 96 -11.09 -23.75 -6.16
N LEU A 97 -10.05 -23.76 -5.32
CA LEU A 97 -9.04 -24.83 -5.36
C LEU A 97 -9.64 -26.21 -5.07
N ARG A 98 -10.55 -26.32 -4.09
CA ARG A 98 -11.24 -27.59 -3.82
C ARG A 98 -12.08 -28.05 -5.02
N ASN A 99 -12.79 -27.11 -5.66
CA ASN A 99 -13.57 -27.40 -6.87
C ASN A 99 -12.65 -27.89 -7.99
N TYR A 100 -11.55 -27.19 -8.27
CA TYR A 100 -10.55 -27.58 -9.25
C TYR A 100 -9.96 -28.96 -8.99
N LEU A 101 -9.56 -29.27 -7.76
CA LEU A 101 -9.00 -30.59 -7.40
C LEU A 101 -10.02 -31.73 -7.43
N ASN A 102 -11.31 -31.43 -7.34
CA ASN A 102 -12.39 -32.44 -7.33
C ASN A 102 -13.16 -32.50 -8.64
N ASP A 103 -12.78 -31.69 -9.64
CA ASP A 103 -13.36 -31.80 -10.98
C ASP A 103 -13.01 -33.17 -11.58
N THR A 104 -14.03 -33.96 -11.93
CA THR A 104 -13.88 -35.32 -12.44
C THR A 104 -13.14 -35.38 -13.78
N ASN A 105 -13.11 -34.29 -14.55
CA ASN A 105 -12.38 -34.22 -15.80
C ASN A 105 -10.89 -33.92 -15.58
N LEU A 106 -10.50 -33.37 -14.41
CA LEU A 106 -9.14 -32.93 -14.10
C LEU A 106 -8.47 -33.83 -13.06
N ALA A 107 -9.25 -34.45 -12.16
CA ALA A 107 -8.71 -35.31 -11.11
C ALA A 107 -8.05 -36.57 -11.71
N TYR A 108 -6.77 -36.76 -11.40
CA TYR A 108 -5.89 -37.80 -11.95
C TYR A 108 -5.66 -37.69 -13.46
N ALA A 109 -5.84 -36.46 -13.99
CA ALA A 109 -5.69 -36.13 -15.40
C ALA A 109 -4.83 -34.85 -15.56
N TYR A 110 -4.92 -34.23 -16.71
CA TYR A 110 -4.14 -33.05 -17.09
C TYR A 110 -5.02 -31.79 -17.10
N ALA A 111 -4.43 -30.68 -16.64
CA ALA A 111 -5.05 -29.36 -16.64
C ALA A 111 -4.17 -28.32 -17.32
N GLN A 112 -4.80 -27.30 -17.86
CA GLN A 112 -4.17 -26.07 -18.34
C GLN A 112 -4.52 -24.90 -17.42
N THR A 113 -3.82 -23.80 -17.57
CA THR A 113 -4.07 -22.55 -16.82
C THR A 113 -5.54 -22.11 -16.88
N ASN A 114 -6.20 -22.26 -18.04
CA ASN A 114 -7.60 -21.88 -18.21
C ASN A 114 -8.59 -22.76 -17.41
N ASP A 115 -8.24 -24.00 -17.12
CA ASP A 115 -9.08 -24.88 -16.29
C ASP A 115 -9.09 -24.35 -14.85
N LEU A 116 -7.92 -24.07 -14.28
CA LEU A 116 -7.83 -23.45 -12.94
C LEU A 116 -8.52 -22.07 -12.92
N LYS A 117 -8.25 -21.22 -13.92
CA LYS A 117 -8.86 -19.89 -14.04
C LYS A 117 -10.38 -19.98 -14.05
N GLY A 118 -10.97 -20.91 -14.78
CA GLY A 118 -12.43 -21.13 -14.84
C GLY A 118 -13.02 -21.44 -13.46
N HIS A 119 -12.34 -22.29 -12.66
CA HIS A 119 -12.77 -22.60 -11.29
C HIS A 119 -12.64 -21.39 -10.35
N LEU A 120 -11.58 -20.58 -10.51
CA LEU A 120 -11.40 -19.35 -9.73
C LEU A 120 -12.48 -18.31 -10.06
N GLU A 121 -12.71 -18.04 -11.34
CA GLU A 121 -13.73 -17.09 -11.80
C GLU A 121 -15.17 -17.52 -11.41
N ALA A 122 -15.47 -18.82 -11.47
CA ALA A 122 -16.77 -19.36 -11.08
C ALA A 122 -17.13 -19.10 -9.61
N VAL A 123 -16.13 -19.10 -8.73
CA VAL A 123 -16.32 -18.80 -7.29
C VAL A 123 -16.18 -17.31 -7.00
N HIS A 124 -15.25 -16.62 -7.69
CA HIS A 124 -15.03 -15.19 -7.51
C HIS A 124 -16.20 -14.33 -8.01
N GLY A 125 -16.92 -14.81 -9.02
CA GLY A 125 -18.08 -14.13 -9.59
C GLY A 125 -17.74 -13.02 -10.59
N SER A 126 -16.46 -12.84 -10.94
CA SER A 126 -16.00 -11.88 -11.94
C SER A 126 -14.78 -12.41 -12.70
N SER A 127 -14.46 -11.78 -13.84
CA SER A 127 -13.29 -12.15 -14.65
C SER A 127 -11.98 -11.87 -13.92
N LEU A 128 -11.05 -12.81 -14.01
CA LEU A 128 -9.66 -12.69 -13.59
C LEU A 128 -8.71 -12.55 -14.79
N SER A 129 -9.25 -12.31 -16.00
CA SER A 129 -8.45 -12.28 -17.23
C SER A 129 -7.33 -11.24 -17.19
N GLU A 130 -7.59 -10.05 -16.64
CA GLU A 130 -6.60 -9.00 -16.51
C GLU A 130 -5.48 -9.42 -15.54
N PHE A 131 -5.85 -9.94 -14.36
CA PHE A 131 -4.88 -10.47 -13.41
C PHE A 131 -3.96 -11.53 -14.05
N PHE A 132 -4.54 -12.52 -14.74
CA PHE A 132 -3.75 -13.56 -15.41
C PHE A 132 -2.89 -13.00 -16.52
N ASN A 133 -3.39 -12.02 -17.29
CA ASN A 133 -2.60 -11.34 -18.32
C ASN A 133 -1.35 -10.70 -17.71
N ASP A 134 -1.50 -9.87 -16.69
CA ASP A 134 -0.44 -9.05 -16.18
C ASP A 134 0.56 -9.83 -15.32
N TRP A 135 0.08 -10.72 -14.47
CA TRP A 135 0.91 -11.41 -13.49
C TRP A 135 1.46 -12.76 -13.94
N LEU A 136 0.74 -13.45 -14.84
CA LEU A 136 1.11 -14.77 -15.32
C LEU A 136 1.76 -14.73 -16.71
N TYR A 137 1.04 -14.15 -17.70
CA TYR A 137 1.46 -14.18 -19.11
C TYR A 137 2.49 -13.10 -19.43
N MET A 138 2.42 -11.94 -18.80
CA MET A 138 3.34 -10.82 -19.01
C MET A 138 4.45 -10.77 -17.97
N GLN A 139 5.38 -9.84 -18.16
CA GLN A 139 6.65 -9.79 -17.43
C GLN A 139 6.69 -8.62 -16.44
N GLY A 140 7.55 -8.76 -15.43
CA GLY A 140 7.87 -7.68 -14.51
C GLY A 140 7.04 -7.65 -13.25
N TYR A 141 7.05 -6.49 -12.61
CA TYR A 141 6.38 -6.13 -11.37
C TYR A 141 6.31 -4.61 -11.21
N PRO A 142 5.40 -4.07 -10.39
CA PRO A 142 5.31 -2.64 -10.12
C PRO A 142 6.31 -2.16 -9.05
N THR A 143 6.63 -0.86 -9.14
CA THR A 143 7.15 -0.02 -8.06
C THR A 143 6.08 1.01 -7.73
N TYR A 144 5.56 1.00 -6.52
CA TYR A 144 4.50 1.92 -6.08
C TYR A 144 5.08 3.21 -5.49
N THR A 145 4.43 4.33 -5.81
CA THR A 145 4.58 5.61 -5.12
C THR A 145 3.25 5.95 -4.48
N ILE A 146 3.23 6.03 -3.15
CA ILE A 146 2.04 6.28 -2.35
C ILE A 146 2.25 7.61 -1.60
N ALA A 147 1.44 8.60 -1.94
CA ALA A 147 1.38 9.87 -1.22
C ALA A 147 0.13 9.88 -0.35
N ALA A 148 0.32 9.94 0.96
CA ALA A 148 -0.74 10.04 1.93
C ALA A 148 -0.75 11.45 2.55
N GLN A 149 -1.95 11.95 2.87
CA GLN A 149 -2.13 13.26 3.49
C GLN A 149 -3.31 13.17 4.48
N ASN A 150 -3.10 13.61 5.72
CA ASN A 150 -4.22 13.81 6.64
C ASN A 150 -5.18 14.84 6.02
N TRP A 151 -6.46 14.49 5.84
CA TRP A 151 -7.46 15.26 5.08
C TRP A 151 -8.69 15.54 5.93
N GLY A 152 -8.75 16.75 6.52
CA GLY A 152 -9.83 17.07 7.44
C GLY A 152 -9.91 16.19 8.70
N ALA A 153 -10.96 16.34 9.46
CA ALA A 153 -11.15 15.59 10.70
C ALA A 153 -11.49 14.11 10.42
N GLY A 154 -10.58 13.21 10.78
CA GLY A 154 -10.82 11.76 10.72
C GLY A 154 -10.79 11.17 9.31
N GLN A 155 -10.07 11.79 8.38
CA GLN A 155 -9.88 11.30 7.02
C GLN A 155 -8.40 11.30 6.62
N LEU A 156 -8.03 10.38 5.74
CA LEU A 156 -6.74 10.35 5.05
C LEU A 156 -6.99 10.30 3.55
N LYS A 157 -6.36 11.20 2.80
CA LYS A 157 -6.27 11.14 1.35
C LYS A 157 -5.05 10.32 0.96
N ILE A 158 -5.22 9.33 0.09
CA ILE A 158 -4.15 8.49 -0.43
C ILE A 158 -4.15 8.60 -1.95
N THR A 159 -3.03 8.96 -2.53
CA THR A 159 -2.82 8.96 -3.99
C THR A 159 -1.83 7.87 -4.34
N VAL A 160 -2.18 7.01 -5.29
CA VAL A 160 -1.36 5.86 -5.69
C VAL A 160 -0.93 5.98 -7.13
N SER A 161 0.37 5.84 -7.37
CA SER A 161 0.97 5.72 -8.69
C SER A 161 1.91 4.53 -8.74
N GLN A 162 2.16 3.99 -9.92
CA GLN A 162 3.15 2.94 -10.11
C GLN A 162 3.93 3.12 -11.42
N THR A 163 5.15 2.59 -11.42
CA THR A 163 5.94 2.34 -12.61
C THR A 163 6.22 0.86 -12.72
N GLN A 164 6.40 0.34 -13.93
CA GLN A 164 6.59 -1.08 -14.20
C GLN A 164 8.06 -1.37 -14.46
N SER A 165 8.54 -2.51 -13.96
CA SER A 165 9.91 -2.97 -14.21
C SER A 165 10.12 -3.47 -15.65
N HIS A 166 9.03 -3.75 -16.39
CA HIS A 166 9.05 -4.21 -17.79
C HIS A 166 7.89 -3.62 -18.58
N SER A 167 8.10 -3.29 -19.85
CA SER A 167 7.14 -2.60 -20.73
C SER A 167 5.97 -3.45 -21.22
N SER A 168 5.94 -4.75 -20.93
CA SER A 168 4.86 -5.64 -21.37
C SER A 168 3.53 -5.41 -20.63
N VAL A 169 3.56 -4.81 -19.44
CA VAL A 169 2.39 -4.44 -18.65
C VAL A 169 2.35 -2.93 -18.54
N SER A 170 1.21 -2.33 -18.84
CA SER A 170 1.00 -0.88 -18.70
C SER A 170 0.64 -0.49 -17.27
N TYR A 171 -0.08 -1.36 -16.57
CA TYR A 171 -0.52 -1.16 -15.20
C TYR A 171 -0.83 -2.51 -14.54
N PHE A 172 -0.45 -2.68 -13.25
CA PHE A 172 -0.78 -3.87 -12.46
C PHE A 172 -1.92 -3.54 -11.50
N GLU A 173 -3.13 -4.02 -11.79
CA GLU A 173 -4.29 -3.82 -10.92
C GLU A 173 -4.29 -4.81 -9.76
N MET A 174 -4.30 -4.28 -8.54
CA MET A 174 -4.36 -5.09 -7.31
C MET A 174 -5.06 -4.36 -6.17
N PRO A 175 -5.75 -5.07 -5.28
CA PRO A 175 -6.08 -4.54 -3.96
C PRO A 175 -4.79 -4.30 -3.16
N LEU A 176 -4.62 -3.10 -2.64
CA LEU A 176 -3.43 -2.66 -1.90
C LEU A 176 -3.74 -2.57 -0.41
N GLU A 177 -2.98 -3.29 0.41
CA GLU A 177 -3.04 -3.16 1.86
C GLU A 177 -2.17 -2.00 2.33
N ILE A 178 -2.77 -1.08 3.10
CA ILE A 178 -2.07 0.07 3.67
C ILE A 178 -2.35 0.10 5.17
N ARG A 179 -1.29 0.06 5.97
CA ARG A 179 -1.36 0.23 7.43
C ARG A 179 -1.16 1.67 7.81
N LEU A 180 -2.10 2.20 8.57
CA LEU A 180 -2.10 3.53 9.14
C LEU A 180 -1.81 3.40 10.63
N THR A 181 -0.83 4.18 11.14
CA THR A 181 -0.41 4.10 12.54
C THR A 181 -0.54 5.48 13.18
N SER A 182 -1.14 5.55 14.37
CA SER A 182 -1.21 6.77 15.17
C SER A 182 0.11 7.00 15.92
N ALA A 183 0.34 8.21 16.44
CA ALA A 183 1.47 8.53 17.32
C ALA A 183 1.53 7.63 18.58
N GLY A 184 0.39 7.12 19.04
CA GLY A 184 0.30 6.14 20.14
C GLY A 184 0.57 4.68 19.74
N GLY A 185 0.92 4.39 18.47
CA GLY A 185 1.22 3.05 17.98
C GLY A 185 -0.01 2.20 17.66
N VAL A 186 -1.21 2.77 17.62
CA VAL A 186 -2.43 2.07 17.20
C VAL A 186 -2.41 1.89 15.69
N ASN A 187 -2.61 0.66 15.21
CA ASN A 187 -2.66 0.33 13.80
C ASN A 187 -4.11 0.22 13.29
N TYR A 188 -4.34 0.68 12.07
CA TYR A 188 -5.58 0.54 11.32
C TYR A 188 -5.26 0.21 9.88
N ASP A 189 -5.65 -0.98 9.44
CA ASP A 189 -5.36 -1.47 8.09
C ASP A 189 -6.54 -1.17 7.16
N VAL A 190 -6.25 -0.61 5.99
CA VAL A 190 -7.22 -0.36 4.92
C VAL A 190 -6.79 -1.07 3.66
N VAL A 191 -7.76 -1.53 2.88
CA VAL A 191 -7.53 -2.11 1.55
C VAL A 191 -8.19 -1.22 0.52
N ILE A 192 -7.45 -0.81 -0.51
CA ILE A 192 -7.92 0.05 -1.59
C ILE A 192 -7.76 -0.67 -2.93
N GLU A 193 -8.77 -0.58 -3.79
CA GLU A 193 -8.76 -1.18 -5.14
C GLU A 193 -8.09 -0.22 -6.13
N ASN A 194 -6.82 -0.47 -6.41
CA ASN A 194 -6.04 0.39 -7.28
C ASN A 194 -6.03 -0.11 -8.72
N THR A 195 -6.57 0.68 -9.64
CA THR A 195 -6.82 0.31 -11.04
C THR A 195 -6.18 1.24 -12.07
N PHE A 196 -5.67 2.42 -11.66
CA PHE A 196 -4.97 3.35 -12.56
C PHE A 196 -4.02 4.27 -11.80
N ASN A 197 -3.10 4.91 -12.54
CA ASN A 197 -2.13 5.86 -11.98
C ASN A 197 -2.79 7.16 -11.48
N ASN A 198 -2.24 7.69 -10.38
CA ASN A 198 -2.74 8.89 -9.71
C ASN A 198 -4.19 8.73 -9.19
N GLN A 199 -4.61 7.49 -8.93
CA GLN A 199 -5.91 7.25 -8.31
C GLN A 199 -5.91 7.75 -6.88
N GLU A 200 -6.95 8.51 -6.55
CA GLU A 200 -7.13 9.10 -5.22
C GLU A 200 -8.19 8.35 -4.43
N PHE A 201 -7.91 8.14 -3.15
CA PHE A 201 -8.81 7.51 -2.19
C PHE A 201 -8.93 8.40 -0.97
N ILE A 202 -10.15 8.59 -0.47
CA ILE A 202 -10.40 9.23 0.83
C ILE A 202 -10.92 8.14 1.75
N VAL A 203 -10.14 7.84 2.80
CA VAL A 203 -10.47 6.81 3.78
C VAL A 203 -10.76 7.43 5.13
N ALA A 204 -11.81 6.95 5.81
CA ALA A 204 -12.11 7.36 7.18
C ALA A 204 -11.09 6.69 8.12
N VAL A 205 -10.53 7.45 9.06
CA VAL A 205 -9.55 6.97 10.03
C VAL A 205 -9.92 7.47 11.41
N PRO A 206 -9.90 6.62 12.46
CA PRO A 206 -10.35 7.00 13.81
C PRO A 206 -9.35 7.88 14.59
N PHE A 207 -8.22 8.24 13.99
CA PHE A 207 -7.14 9.02 14.60
C PHE A 207 -6.35 9.81 13.55
N LEU A 208 -5.55 10.77 14.01
CA LEU A 208 -4.56 11.43 13.17
C LEU A 208 -3.45 10.42 12.82
N VAL A 209 -3.18 10.27 11.52
CA VAL A 209 -2.17 9.33 11.03
C VAL A 209 -0.78 9.94 11.19
N ASP A 210 0.11 9.21 11.84
CA ASP A 210 1.51 9.60 12.09
C ASP A 210 2.49 8.81 11.21
N ALA A 211 2.12 7.59 10.82
CA ALA A 211 2.90 6.78 9.89
C ALA A 211 2.01 5.95 8.94
N VAL A 212 2.53 5.70 7.74
CA VAL A 212 1.89 4.89 6.71
C VAL A 212 2.86 3.79 6.25
N THR A 213 2.39 2.55 6.23
CA THR A 213 3.17 1.40 5.74
C THR A 213 2.41 0.71 4.61
N PHE A 214 3.07 0.55 3.47
CA PHE A 214 2.52 -0.19 2.34
C PHE A 214 2.81 -1.67 2.45
N ASP A 215 1.78 -2.48 2.19
CA ASP A 215 1.83 -3.94 2.12
C ASP A 215 2.61 -4.56 3.30
N PRO A 216 2.18 -4.31 4.55
CA PRO A 216 2.88 -4.81 5.74
C PRO A 216 2.96 -6.34 5.75
N ASN A 217 1.93 -7.01 5.22
CA ASN A 217 1.82 -8.46 5.19
C ASN A 217 2.39 -9.10 3.91
N LYS A 218 2.97 -8.31 3.00
CA LYS A 218 3.64 -8.79 1.76
C LYS A 218 2.75 -9.62 0.85
N HIS A 219 1.60 -9.05 0.53
CA HIS A 219 0.65 -9.67 -0.39
C HIS A 219 1.05 -9.54 -1.86
N ILE A 220 1.88 -8.55 -2.22
CA ILE A 220 2.12 -8.15 -3.62
C ILE A 220 3.60 -8.24 -3.97
N VAL A 221 3.90 -8.77 -5.15
CA VAL A 221 5.26 -8.71 -5.72
C VAL A 221 5.53 -7.29 -6.19
N SER A 222 6.32 -6.55 -5.42
CA SER A 222 6.73 -5.17 -5.74
C SER A 222 8.11 -4.87 -5.17
N LYS A 223 8.75 -3.79 -5.63
CA LYS A 223 10.08 -3.39 -5.16
C LYS A 223 10.26 -1.88 -5.22
N ASN A 224 11.14 -1.36 -4.35
CA ASN A 224 11.53 0.05 -4.30
C ASN A 224 10.32 1.01 -4.11
N ASN A 225 9.32 0.56 -3.37
CA ASN A 225 8.13 1.36 -3.11
C ASN A 225 8.49 2.59 -2.26
N VAL A 226 7.89 3.73 -2.61
CA VAL A 226 8.07 5.01 -1.92
C VAL A 226 6.76 5.41 -1.27
N ILE A 227 6.80 5.69 0.03
CA ILE A 227 5.65 6.14 0.80
C ILE A 227 5.98 7.50 1.41
N THR A 228 5.09 8.47 1.24
CA THR A 228 5.18 9.78 1.86
C THR A 228 3.90 10.08 2.62
N LEU A 229 4.04 10.73 3.78
CA LEU A 229 2.93 11.25 4.55
C LEU A 229 3.10 12.76 4.71
N ALA A 230 2.13 13.53 4.23
CA ALA A 230 2.05 14.96 4.46
C ALA A 230 1.02 15.28 5.54
N ASN A 231 1.35 16.20 6.40
CA ASN A 231 0.40 16.80 7.33
C ASN A 231 -0.22 18.03 6.67
N GLU A 232 -1.54 18.20 6.84
CA GLU A 232 -2.35 19.27 6.21
C GLU A 232 -2.05 20.70 6.69
N SER A 233 -0.83 21.05 6.99
CA SER A 233 -0.57 22.45 7.36
C SER A 233 -0.71 23.45 6.17
N PHE A 234 -0.82 22.96 4.94
CA PHE A 234 -0.66 23.82 3.75
C PHE A 234 -1.95 24.48 3.22
N GLU A 235 -3.11 23.85 3.33
CA GLU A 235 -4.36 24.43 2.79
C GLU A 235 -5.06 25.43 3.74
N LEU A 236 -4.83 25.30 5.04
CA LEU A 236 -5.36 26.23 6.05
C LEU A 236 -4.52 27.53 6.15
N GLU A 237 -3.24 27.49 5.77
CA GLU A 237 -2.36 28.65 5.84
C GLU A 237 -2.87 29.92 5.12
N PRO A 238 -3.45 29.83 3.90
CA PRO A 238 -3.98 31.03 3.24
C PRO A 238 -5.20 31.64 3.92
N THR A 239 -5.98 30.84 4.66
CA THR A 239 -7.23 31.28 5.30
C THR A 239 -7.03 31.86 6.69
N ILE A 240 -5.85 31.63 7.31
CA ILE A 240 -5.49 32.12 8.64
C ILE A 240 -4.48 33.25 8.51
N SER A 241 -4.79 34.39 9.07
CA SER A 241 -3.91 35.55 9.13
C SER A 241 -3.53 35.92 10.54
N VAL A 242 -2.33 36.45 10.70
CA VAL A 242 -1.77 36.90 11.99
C VAL A 242 -1.40 38.36 11.89
N TYR A 243 -1.97 39.19 12.74
CA TYR A 243 -1.76 40.63 12.73
C TYR A 243 -1.80 41.27 14.13
N PRO A 244 -1.17 42.43 14.32
CA PRO A 244 -0.26 43.09 13.38
C PRO A 244 1.05 42.29 13.25
N ASN A 245 1.67 42.31 12.08
CA ASN A 245 3.00 41.75 11.89
C ASN A 245 3.85 42.82 11.14
N PRO A 246 4.83 43.46 11.79
CA PRO A 246 5.37 43.21 13.16
C PRO A 246 4.42 43.56 14.30
N ALA A 247 4.45 42.77 15.37
CA ALA A 247 3.66 42.93 16.60
C ALA A 247 4.40 43.78 17.65
N ASN A 248 3.62 44.62 18.36
CA ASN A 248 4.13 45.36 19.52
C ASN A 248 3.65 44.75 20.83
N GLU A 249 2.42 45.01 21.24
CA GLU A 249 1.88 44.61 22.55
C GLU A 249 0.96 43.41 22.43
N GLU A 250 0.24 43.27 21.30
CA GLU A 250 -0.76 42.26 21.09
C GLU A 250 -0.61 41.62 19.70
N LEU A 251 -1.06 40.38 19.59
CA LEU A 251 -1.15 39.62 18.36
C LEU A 251 -2.54 39.01 18.26
N HIS A 252 -3.13 39.08 17.07
CA HIS A 252 -4.43 38.54 16.76
C HIS A 252 -4.32 37.50 15.65
N ILE A 253 -5.04 36.40 15.81
CA ILE A 253 -5.16 35.34 14.81
C ILE A 253 -6.58 35.42 14.25
N MET A 254 -6.71 35.72 12.97
CA MET A 254 -7.97 35.66 12.26
C MET A 254 -8.07 34.30 11.53
N MET A 255 -9.16 33.59 11.76
CA MET A 255 -9.46 32.30 11.15
C MET A 255 -10.94 32.21 10.79
N PRO A 256 -11.34 31.34 9.81
CA PRO A 256 -12.74 31.06 9.52
C PRO A 256 -13.49 30.56 10.76
N THR A 257 -14.77 30.88 10.87
CA THR A 257 -15.63 30.47 12.01
C THR A 257 -15.83 28.97 12.12
N THR A 258 -15.52 28.23 11.06
CA THR A 258 -15.57 26.76 11.00
C THR A 258 -14.37 26.09 11.68
N ILE A 259 -13.28 26.85 11.95
CA ILE A 259 -12.05 26.36 12.54
C ILE A 259 -11.99 26.80 13.99
N HIS A 260 -11.82 25.86 14.93
CA HIS A 260 -11.66 26.14 16.34
C HIS A 260 -10.19 26.06 16.75
N LEU A 261 -9.68 27.13 17.36
CA LEU A 261 -8.33 27.17 17.94
C LEU A 261 -8.35 26.42 19.28
N GLU A 262 -7.52 25.41 19.38
CA GLU A 262 -7.32 24.67 20.64
C GLU A 262 -6.18 25.26 21.45
N LYS A 263 -5.03 25.56 20.80
CA LYS A 263 -3.83 26.04 21.45
C LYS A 263 -2.90 26.74 20.47
N VAL A 264 -2.18 27.76 20.96
CA VAL A 264 -1.05 28.41 20.27
C VAL A 264 0.22 28.20 21.07
N GLU A 265 1.23 27.67 20.46
CA GLU A 265 2.58 27.54 20.99
C GLU A 265 3.51 28.49 20.23
N ILE A 266 4.30 29.27 20.94
CA ILE A 266 5.24 30.25 20.36
C ILE A 266 6.65 29.75 20.59
N TYR A 267 7.42 29.67 19.52
CA TYR A 267 8.83 29.22 19.58
C TYR A 267 9.76 30.33 19.11
N ASN A 268 10.95 30.38 19.70
CA ASN A 268 12.05 31.21 19.19
C ASN A 268 12.74 30.47 18.00
N LEU A 269 13.70 31.15 17.35
CA LEU A 269 14.46 30.59 16.23
C LEU A 269 15.33 29.37 16.58
N LEU A 270 15.59 29.13 17.87
CA LEU A 270 16.29 27.94 18.35
C LEU A 270 15.36 26.75 18.59
N GLY A 271 14.06 26.89 18.28
CA GLY A 271 13.06 25.83 18.50
C GLY A 271 12.62 25.68 19.96
N GLN A 272 12.95 26.61 20.85
CA GLN A 272 12.53 26.58 22.27
C GLN A 272 11.13 27.19 22.40
N LEU A 273 10.22 26.50 23.12
CA LEU A 273 8.89 26.99 23.45
C LEU A 273 9.04 28.17 24.44
N VAL A 274 8.55 29.36 24.07
CA VAL A 274 8.64 30.59 24.86
C VAL A 274 7.31 31.06 25.43
N ALA A 275 6.18 30.67 24.84
CA ALA A 275 4.85 30.96 25.38
C ALA A 275 3.81 29.98 24.87
N THR A 276 2.69 29.86 25.60
CA THR A 276 1.51 29.07 25.21
C THR A 276 0.26 29.88 25.51
N HIS A 277 -0.69 29.93 24.53
CA HIS A 277 -1.97 30.61 24.66
C HIS A 277 -3.13 29.71 24.18
N PHE A 278 -4.33 29.97 24.71
CA PHE A 278 -5.57 29.23 24.37
C PHE A 278 -6.64 30.16 23.77
N SER A 279 -6.23 31.36 23.39
CA SER A 279 -7.10 32.37 22.76
C SER A 279 -6.46 32.89 21.46
N PRO A 280 -7.26 33.20 20.44
CA PRO A 280 -6.74 33.80 19.21
C PRO A 280 -6.19 35.23 19.39
N ASN A 281 -6.45 35.86 20.55
CA ASN A 281 -5.96 37.20 20.89
C ASN A 281 -5.14 37.11 22.17
N PHE A 282 -3.88 37.54 22.12
CA PHE A 282 -2.98 37.49 23.27
C PHE A 282 -1.92 38.56 23.26
N LYS A 283 -1.36 38.85 24.46
CA LYS A 283 -0.28 39.82 24.64
C LYS A 283 1.07 39.22 24.31
N THR A 284 1.92 40.02 23.68
CA THR A 284 3.29 39.67 23.30
C THR A 284 4.37 40.36 24.10
N ASN A 285 4.00 41.13 25.15
CA ASN A 285 4.92 41.97 25.93
C ASN A 285 6.05 41.18 26.62
N ALA A 286 5.80 39.91 26.92
CA ALA A 286 6.80 39.03 27.55
C ALA A 286 7.80 38.43 26.56
N LEU A 287 7.56 38.58 25.26
CA LEU A 287 8.42 38.00 24.21
C LEU A 287 9.56 38.96 23.89
N VAL A 288 10.74 38.41 23.66
CA VAL A 288 11.93 39.14 23.20
C VAL A 288 11.73 39.60 21.76
N SER A 289 12.23 40.80 21.42
CA SER A 289 12.19 41.28 20.02
C SER A 289 12.92 40.34 19.08
N GLY A 290 12.33 40.08 17.93
CA GLY A 290 12.83 39.15 16.91
C GLY A 290 11.78 38.34 16.22
N ILE A 291 12.21 37.37 15.42
CA ILE A 291 11.31 36.44 14.69
C ILE A 291 10.89 35.30 15.61
N HIS A 292 9.61 35.02 15.64
CA HIS A 292 9.03 33.90 16.37
C HIS A 292 8.19 33.04 15.41
N VAL A 293 8.10 31.75 15.72
CA VAL A 293 7.26 30.77 15.03
C VAL A 293 6.04 30.49 15.89
N LEU A 294 4.85 30.68 15.33
CA LEU A 294 3.57 30.26 15.90
C LEU A 294 3.26 28.85 15.42
N LYS A 295 2.99 27.95 16.33
CA LYS A 295 2.37 26.64 16.06
C LYS A 295 0.95 26.70 16.62
N MET A 296 -0.04 26.77 15.73
CA MET A 296 -1.45 26.80 16.07
C MET A 296 -2.03 25.40 15.93
N ILE A 297 -2.59 24.89 17.01
CA ILE A 297 -3.30 23.59 17.06
C ILE A 297 -4.77 23.92 16.97
N THR A 298 -5.45 23.40 15.94
CA THR A 298 -6.84 23.66 15.64
C THR A 298 -7.62 22.37 15.47
N SER A 299 -8.97 22.47 15.41
CA SER A 299 -9.87 21.34 15.10
C SER A 299 -9.57 20.68 13.74
N GLU A 300 -8.93 21.42 12.83
CA GLU A 300 -8.68 20.99 11.45
C GLU A 300 -7.19 20.64 11.19
N GLY A 301 -6.31 20.74 12.19
CA GLY A 301 -4.89 20.41 12.06
C GLY A 301 -3.95 21.44 12.66
N ILE A 302 -2.64 21.28 12.39
CA ILE A 302 -1.58 22.13 12.92
C ILE A 302 -1.12 23.09 11.83
N ILE A 303 -1.04 24.38 12.19
CA ILE A 303 -0.65 25.47 11.27
C ILE A 303 0.55 26.21 11.84
N HIS A 304 1.50 26.56 10.99
CA HIS A 304 2.67 27.34 11.35
C HIS A 304 2.65 28.70 10.67
N LYS A 305 2.88 29.75 11.42
CA LYS A 305 3.06 31.14 10.92
C LYS A 305 4.24 31.80 11.61
N ASN A 306 4.89 32.70 10.90
CA ASN A 306 5.96 33.51 11.47
C ASN A 306 5.46 34.93 11.76
N PHE A 307 5.90 35.52 12.86
CA PHE A 307 5.69 36.93 13.11
C PHE A 307 6.96 37.58 13.68
N ILE A 308 7.06 38.89 13.55
CA ILE A 308 8.14 39.70 14.07
C ILE A 308 7.65 40.45 15.32
N LYS A 309 8.29 40.24 16.46
CA LYS A 309 8.09 41.03 17.66
C LYS A 309 9.04 42.23 17.61
N LYS A 310 8.50 43.47 17.74
CA LYS A 310 9.26 44.69 17.91
C LYS A 310 9.72 44.91 19.34
#